data_939a5d39f2f41c0138b4897d5e1ac8b3
#
_entry.id   939a5d39f2f41c0138b4897d5e1ac8b3
#
_cell.length_a   1.000
_cell.length_b   1.000
_cell.length_c   1.000
_cell.angle_alpha   90.00
_cell.angle_beta   90.00
_cell.angle_gamma   90.00
#
_symmetry.space_group_name_H-M   'P 1'
#
loop_
_entity.id
_entity.type
_entity.pdbx_description
1 polymer ?
#
loop_
_entity_poly.entity_id
_entity_poly.type
_entity_poly.pdbx_seq_one_letter_code
_entity_poly.pdbx_strand_id
1 'polypeptide(L)'
;MKRAILGVLRGIASGAKKLVTLPASAISSARNRSMGAKSDAKSTWAVIGLGNPGHKFDGTRHNVGFDVIDAIATIEGIAVTSAKCRALVGVGKVGQCTVVLAKPQTYMNLSGKSVRDIMKTFKIPRDRLLIVYDDLDTPLAELRMKMSGSHGGHNGVRSIIDDATKGMKDFARVKVGIGRPKDSTTPVYEYVLSKFNDEDAAKMIEAVNEAKKSVTEVLMENNLSDAMTRCNSKFAPKKVKAPKRPKI
;
A
#
# COMPACT_ATOMS: atom_id res chain seq x y z
N MET A 1 19.22 7.11 -12.71
CA MET A 1 18.24 6.13 -12.20
C MET A 1 16.91 6.73 -11.71
N LYS A 2 16.86 7.87 -10.98
CA LYS A 2 15.59 8.57 -10.63
C LYS A 2 14.66 8.83 -11.82
N ARG A 3 15.18 8.98 -13.05
CA ARG A 3 14.39 9.18 -14.28
C ARG A 3 13.74 7.90 -14.84
N ALA A 4 14.27 6.71 -14.54
CA ALA A 4 13.75 5.46 -15.10
C ALA A 4 12.45 5.00 -14.41
N ILE A 5 12.38 5.00 -13.08
CA ILE A 5 11.16 4.62 -12.35
C ILE A 5 10.05 5.65 -12.57
N LEU A 6 10.38 6.94 -12.56
CA LEU A 6 9.44 8.01 -12.88
C LEU A 6 9.07 8.05 -14.38
N GLY A 7 9.96 7.60 -15.27
CA GLY A 7 9.74 7.52 -16.72
C GLY A 7 8.79 6.40 -17.13
N VAL A 8 8.87 5.24 -16.48
CA VAL A 8 7.97 4.09 -16.76
C VAL A 8 6.54 4.42 -16.31
N LEU A 9 6.36 5.12 -15.20
CA LEU A 9 5.04 5.58 -14.75
C LEU A 9 4.45 6.68 -15.66
N ARG A 10 5.28 7.48 -16.37
CA ARG A 10 4.83 8.47 -17.35
C ARG A 10 4.53 7.88 -18.74
N GLY A 11 5.15 6.77 -19.13
CA GLY A 11 4.95 6.12 -20.43
C GLY A 11 3.59 5.47 -20.63
N ILE A 12 2.89 5.14 -19.56
CA ILE A 12 1.54 4.51 -19.59
C ILE A 12 0.43 5.55 -19.76
N ALA A 13 0.70 6.84 -19.55
CA ALA A 13 -0.28 7.92 -19.66
C ALA A 13 -0.39 8.53 -21.08
N SER A 14 0.40 8.07 -22.07
CA SER A 14 0.45 8.62 -23.43
C SER A 14 -0.44 7.90 -24.45
N GLY A 15 -1.54 7.31 -24.04
CA GLY A 15 -2.60 6.79 -24.90
C GLY A 15 -3.69 7.83 -25.09
N ALA A 16 -3.60 8.60 -26.15
CA ALA A 16 -4.57 9.47 -26.79
C ALA A 16 -5.95 9.66 -26.12
N LYS A 17 -6.15 10.77 -25.41
CA LYS A 17 -7.49 11.36 -25.25
C LYS A 17 -7.60 12.57 -26.15
N LYS A 18 -8.44 12.47 -27.20
CA LYS A 18 -8.93 13.60 -28.00
C LYS A 18 -9.48 14.67 -27.05
N LEU A 19 -8.92 15.85 -27.13
CA LEU A 19 -9.40 17.03 -26.42
C LEU A 19 -10.75 17.41 -27.04
N VAL A 20 -11.84 17.13 -26.32
CA VAL A 20 -13.15 17.70 -26.63
C VAL A 20 -13.22 19.03 -25.89
N THR A 21 -13.12 20.12 -26.63
CA THR A 21 -13.35 21.48 -26.12
C THR A 21 -14.83 21.67 -25.83
N LEU A 22 -15.21 21.81 -24.56
CA LEU A 22 -16.56 22.21 -24.16
C LEU A 22 -16.66 23.76 -24.17
N PRO A 23 -17.79 24.33 -24.57
CA PRO A 23 -17.99 25.77 -24.64
C PRO A 23 -18.06 26.43 -23.26
N ALA A 24 -17.59 27.66 -23.18
CA ALA A 24 -17.40 28.44 -21.95
C ALA A 24 -18.68 28.83 -21.18
N SER A 25 -19.86 28.40 -21.62
CA SER A 25 -21.15 28.72 -20.97
C SER A 25 -21.55 27.78 -19.83
N ALA A 26 -20.78 26.70 -19.56
CA ALA A 26 -21.12 25.70 -18.52
C ALA A 26 -20.49 25.98 -17.14
N ILE A 27 -19.81 27.10 -16.92
CA ILE A 27 -19.02 27.37 -15.69
C ILE A 27 -19.81 28.16 -14.63
N SER A 28 -21.08 28.50 -14.88
CA SER A 28 -21.82 29.48 -14.05
C SER A 28 -22.78 28.92 -12.99
N SER A 29 -22.87 27.63 -12.73
CA SER A 29 -23.87 27.12 -11.75
C SER A 29 -23.38 26.19 -10.65
N ALA A 30 -22.07 26.11 -10.38
CA ALA A 30 -21.53 25.29 -9.31
C ALA A 30 -21.06 26.11 -8.09
N ARG A 31 -21.77 27.18 -7.73
CA ARG A 31 -21.57 27.85 -6.45
C ARG A 31 -22.56 27.34 -5.41
N ASN A 32 -21.99 26.91 -4.28
CA ASN A 32 -22.65 26.66 -2.99
C ASN A 32 -23.65 25.48 -2.93
N ARG A 33 -23.10 24.28 -2.67
CA ARG A 33 -23.72 23.39 -1.68
C ARG A 33 -22.64 22.88 -0.73
N SER A 34 -22.41 23.60 0.33
CA SER A 34 -21.84 23.07 1.57
C SER A 34 -22.88 22.11 2.16
N MET A 35 -23.02 20.95 1.60
CA MET A 35 -23.71 19.85 2.26
C MET A 35 -22.66 19.15 3.13
N GLY A 36 -22.82 19.32 4.45
CA GLY A 36 -22.22 18.46 5.46
C GLY A 36 -22.68 17.03 5.23
N ALA A 37 -22.06 16.33 4.29
CA ALA A 37 -22.17 14.89 4.16
C ALA A 37 -21.56 14.32 5.45
N LYS A 38 -22.40 13.83 6.37
CA LYS A 38 -21.99 12.86 7.36
C LYS A 38 -21.34 11.74 6.57
N SER A 39 -20.01 11.70 6.51
CA SER A 39 -19.28 10.58 5.93
C SER A 39 -19.66 9.37 6.77
N ASP A 40 -20.37 8.41 6.19
CA ASP A 40 -20.63 7.13 6.86
C ASP A 40 -19.29 6.53 7.25
N ALA A 41 -18.98 6.57 8.56
CA ALA A 41 -17.73 6.07 9.09
C ALA A 41 -17.50 4.58 8.71
N LYS A 42 -18.56 3.87 8.34
CA LYS A 42 -18.54 2.49 7.85
C LYS A 42 -17.99 2.32 6.43
N SER A 43 -17.85 3.39 5.63
CA SER A 43 -17.32 3.32 4.26
C SER A 43 -15.95 3.96 4.08
N THR A 44 -15.31 4.43 5.16
CA THR A 44 -14.01 5.09 5.10
C THR A 44 -12.90 4.12 5.46
N TRP A 45 -11.95 3.93 4.55
CA TRP A 45 -10.75 3.12 4.75
C TRP A 45 -9.51 4.01 4.95
N ALA A 46 -8.57 3.56 5.78
CA ALA A 46 -7.20 4.08 5.75
C ALA A 46 -6.28 3.03 5.15
N VAL A 47 -5.61 3.40 4.06
CA VAL A 47 -4.56 2.60 3.43
C VAL A 47 -3.24 3.33 3.68
N ILE A 48 -2.36 2.69 4.46
CA ILE A 48 -1.13 3.31 4.93
C ILE A 48 0.05 2.46 4.46
N GLY A 49 0.91 3.05 3.64
CA GLY A 49 2.18 2.44 3.26
C GLY A 49 3.26 2.79 4.26
N LEU A 50 4.04 1.79 4.69
CA LEU A 50 5.16 2.02 5.59
C LEU A 50 6.44 2.32 4.81
N GLY A 51 7.28 3.17 5.38
CA GLY A 51 8.57 3.60 4.84
C GLY A 51 9.25 4.60 5.77
N ASN A 52 10.48 4.95 5.45
CA ASN A 52 11.25 6.01 6.12
C ASN A 52 11.21 7.30 5.31
N PRO A 53 11.07 8.47 5.94
CA PRO A 53 11.07 9.75 5.25
C PRO A 53 12.48 10.17 4.80
N GLY A 54 12.53 10.93 3.70
CA GLY A 54 13.74 11.53 3.18
C GLY A 54 14.34 10.77 1.99
N HIS A 55 14.94 11.53 1.08
CA HIS A 55 15.43 11.05 -0.22
C HIS A 55 16.47 9.94 -0.16
N LYS A 56 17.21 9.82 0.96
CA LYS A 56 18.19 8.75 1.13
C LYS A 56 17.55 7.35 1.17
N PHE A 57 16.27 7.27 1.53
CA PHE A 57 15.51 6.03 1.61
C PHE A 57 14.65 5.74 0.37
N ASP A 58 14.64 6.67 -0.64
CA ASP A 58 13.90 6.46 -1.86
C ASP A 58 14.39 5.20 -2.59
N GLY A 59 13.45 4.31 -2.95
CA GLY A 59 13.73 3.07 -3.66
C GLY A 59 14.45 2.01 -2.83
N THR A 60 14.50 2.15 -1.50
CA THR A 60 14.95 1.08 -0.62
C THR A 60 13.84 0.04 -0.42
N ARG A 61 14.23 -1.18 -0.07
CA ARG A 61 13.29 -2.28 0.20
C ARG A 61 12.26 -1.91 1.25
N HIS A 62 12.69 -1.21 2.29
CA HIS A 62 11.84 -0.79 3.41
C HIS A 62 10.80 0.28 3.03
N ASN A 63 10.95 0.92 1.86
CA ASN A 63 10.03 1.95 1.37
C ASN A 63 9.01 1.44 0.34
N VAL A 64 8.95 0.13 0.06
CA VAL A 64 7.99 -0.43 -0.91
C VAL A 64 6.54 -0.11 -0.55
N GLY A 65 6.22 0.06 0.73
CA GLY A 65 4.89 0.52 1.16
C GLY A 65 4.57 1.92 0.62
N PHE A 66 5.54 2.84 0.60
CA PHE A 66 5.36 4.17 -0.01
C PHE A 66 5.14 4.08 -1.51
N ASP A 67 5.88 3.21 -2.20
CA ASP A 67 5.76 3.02 -3.66
C ASP A 67 4.35 2.54 -4.03
N VAL A 68 3.76 1.63 -3.23
CA VAL A 68 2.37 1.17 -3.44
C VAL A 68 1.36 2.29 -3.24
N ILE A 69 1.52 3.14 -2.20
CA ILE A 69 0.64 4.30 -1.99
C ILE A 69 0.75 5.27 -3.17
N ASP A 70 1.95 5.55 -3.65
CA ASP A 70 2.16 6.46 -4.80
C ASP A 70 1.54 5.88 -6.08
N ALA A 71 1.61 4.56 -6.28
CA ALA A 71 0.98 3.90 -7.41
C ALA A 71 -0.57 3.96 -7.35
N ILE A 72 -1.17 3.77 -6.15
CA ILE A 72 -2.62 3.94 -5.95
C ILE A 72 -3.01 5.41 -6.17
N ALA A 73 -2.29 6.34 -5.54
CA ALA A 73 -2.53 7.78 -5.64
C ALA A 73 -2.54 8.26 -7.10
N THR A 74 -1.59 7.78 -7.90
CA THR A 74 -1.46 8.12 -9.32
C THR A 74 -2.65 7.65 -10.14
N ILE A 75 -3.09 6.39 -9.97
CA ILE A 75 -4.17 5.82 -10.77
C ILE A 75 -5.55 6.37 -10.38
N GLU A 76 -5.74 6.64 -9.09
CA GLU A 76 -7.01 7.15 -8.56
C GLU A 76 -7.08 8.70 -8.56
N GLY A 77 -6.02 9.38 -8.98
CA GLY A 77 -5.96 10.85 -9.02
C GLY A 77 -6.02 11.49 -7.63
N ILE A 78 -5.51 10.83 -6.60
CA ILE A 78 -5.52 11.30 -5.21
C ILE A 78 -4.17 11.94 -4.88
N ALA A 79 -4.14 13.25 -4.61
CA ALA A 79 -2.91 13.93 -4.21
C ALA A 79 -2.55 13.60 -2.74
N VAL A 80 -1.45 12.87 -2.52
CA VAL A 80 -0.92 12.52 -1.19
C VAL A 80 0.15 13.54 -0.79
N THR A 81 -0.25 14.79 -0.57
CA THR A 81 0.64 15.94 -0.35
C THR A 81 0.36 16.72 0.92
N SER A 82 -0.80 16.48 1.56
CA SER A 82 -1.16 17.20 2.78
C SER A 82 -0.36 16.71 3.97
N ALA A 83 0.44 17.59 4.59
CA ALA A 83 1.19 17.29 5.80
C ALA A 83 0.26 17.29 7.02
N LYS A 84 -0.21 16.12 7.46
CA LYS A 84 -1.14 15.93 8.57
C LYS A 84 -0.86 14.61 9.29
N CYS A 85 -1.15 14.53 10.59
CA CYS A 85 -0.98 13.30 11.37
C CYS A 85 0.44 12.70 11.30
N ARG A 86 1.48 13.55 11.22
CA ARG A 86 2.88 13.11 11.01
C ARG A 86 3.02 12.24 9.74
N ALA A 87 2.25 12.53 8.70
CA ALA A 87 2.25 11.83 7.43
C ALA A 87 2.01 12.79 6.27
N LEU A 88 2.35 12.37 5.07
CA LEU A 88 1.74 12.90 3.85
C LEU A 88 0.43 12.14 3.64
N VAL A 89 -0.67 12.88 3.50
CA VAL A 89 -2.02 12.33 3.42
C VAL A 89 -2.74 12.85 2.19
N GLY A 90 -3.48 11.96 1.53
CA GLY A 90 -4.47 12.28 0.50
C GLY A 90 -5.81 11.65 0.85
N VAL A 91 -6.90 12.35 0.57
CA VAL A 91 -8.26 11.84 0.75
C VAL A 91 -8.98 11.86 -0.58
N GLY A 92 -9.61 10.76 -0.93
CA GLY A 92 -10.34 10.62 -2.19
C GLY A 92 -11.41 9.53 -2.11
N LYS A 93 -11.90 9.13 -3.28
CA LYS A 93 -12.86 8.03 -3.41
C LYS A 93 -12.30 6.96 -4.34
N VAL A 94 -12.51 5.70 -3.97
CA VAL A 94 -12.25 4.53 -4.80
C VAL A 94 -13.51 3.67 -4.75
N GLY A 95 -14.20 3.54 -5.89
CA GLY A 95 -15.55 2.97 -5.91
C GLY A 95 -16.50 3.75 -5.01
N GLN A 96 -17.18 3.06 -4.12
CA GLN A 96 -18.10 3.66 -3.14
C GLN A 96 -17.41 4.05 -1.82
N CYS A 97 -16.14 3.67 -1.62
CA CYS A 97 -15.41 3.95 -0.39
C CYS A 97 -14.73 5.32 -0.42
N THR A 98 -14.79 6.02 0.70
CA THR A 98 -13.85 7.10 0.98
C THR A 98 -12.53 6.47 1.43
N VAL A 99 -11.41 6.92 0.89
CA VAL A 99 -10.09 6.41 1.25
C VAL A 99 -9.18 7.53 1.74
N VAL A 100 -8.48 7.25 2.82
CA VAL A 100 -7.36 8.04 3.32
C VAL A 100 -6.08 7.28 2.93
N LEU A 101 -5.35 7.77 1.94
CA LEU A 101 -4.02 7.29 1.59
C LEU A 101 -2.99 8.01 2.44
N ALA A 102 -2.04 7.31 3.03
CA ALA A 102 -1.04 7.96 3.87
C ALA A 102 0.35 7.31 3.79
N LYS A 103 1.37 8.18 3.85
CA LYS A 103 2.78 7.83 4.01
C LYS A 103 3.31 8.48 5.28
N PRO A 104 3.50 7.75 6.39
CA PRO A 104 4.09 8.28 7.62
C PRO A 104 5.40 9.01 7.35
N GLN A 105 5.56 10.19 7.94
CA GLN A 105 6.80 10.98 7.88
C GLN A 105 7.58 10.85 9.19
N THR A 106 7.40 9.74 9.88
CA THR A 106 8.20 9.29 11.02
C THR A 106 9.17 8.22 10.56
N TYR A 107 10.25 7.96 11.33
CA TYR A 107 11.04 6.76 11.09
C TYR A 107 10.19 5.50 11.32
N MET A 108 10.58 4.40 10.67
CA MET A 108 9.83 3.14 10.64
C MET A 108 9.37 2.69 12.04
N ASN A 109 10.24 2.69 13.03
CA ASN A 109 9.95 2.29 14.41
C ASN A 109 9.00 3.24 15.18
N LEU A 110 8.60 4.36 14.58
CA LEU A 110 7.66 5.33 15.14
C LEU A 110 6.38 5.47 14.32
N SER A 111 6.17 4.59 13.32
CA SER A 111 5.02 4.65 12.40
C SER A 111 3.68 4.56 13.13
N GLY A 112 3.62 3.85 14.24
CA GLY A 112 2.40 3.72 15.05
C GLY A 112 1.86 5.04 15.57
N LYS A 113 2.72 6.02 15.85
CA LYS A 113 2.31 7.37 16.27
C LYS A 113 1.52 8.07 15.17
N SER A 114 1.99 7.97 13.92
CA SER A 114 1.29 8.52 12.76
C SER A 114 -0.03 7.79 12.50
N VAL A 115 -0.02 6.45 12.52
CA VAL A 115 -1.22 5.63 12.30
C VAL A 115 -2.30 5.93 13.35
N ARG A 116 -1.92 6.06 14.63
CA ARG A 116 -2.83 6.47 15.70
C ARG A 116 -3.48 7.82 15.43
N ASP A 117 -2.68 8.81 15.02
CA ASP A 117 -3.16 10.15 14.74
C ASP A 117 -4.11 10.16 13.52
N ILE A 118 -3.84 9.35 12.50
CA ILE A 118 -4.71 9.14 11.33
C ILE A 118 -6.02 8.50 11.76
N MET A 119 -5.98 7.38 12.49
CA MET A 119 -7.18 6.69 12.98
C MET A 119 -8.07 7.63 13.80
N LYS A 120 -7.49 8.41 14.70
CA LYS A 120 -8.21 9.39 15.52
C LYS A 120 -8.82 10.51 14.67
N THR A 121 -8.03 11.11 13.78
CA THR A 121 -8.44 12.28 12.99
C THR A 121 -9.55 11.95 12.00
N PHE A 122 -9.45 10.81 11.32
CA PHE A 122 -10.40 10.38 10.30
C PHE A 122 -11.44 9.37 10.82
N LYS A 123 -11.43 9.09 12.13
CA LYS A 123 -12.35 8.15 12.81
C LYS A 123 -12.34 6.76 12.17
N ILE A 124 -11.14 6.27 11.82
CA ILE A 124 -10.96 4.97 11.18
C ILE A 124 -11.01 3.85 12.23
N PRO A 125 -11.94 2.91 12.13
CA PRO A 125 -11.92 1.71 12.98
C PRO A 125 -10.86 0.71 12.49
N ARG A 126 -10.46 -0.25 13.34
CA ARG A 126 -9.36 -1.17 13.01
C ARG A 126 -9.66 -2.09 11.82
N ASP A 127 -10.90 -2.51 11.66
CA ASP A 127 -11.37 -3.33 10.53
C ASP A 127 -11.35 -2.61 9.18
N ARG A 128 -11.11 -1.27 9.20
CA ARG A 128 -10.93 -0.41 8.04
C ARG A 128 -9.50 0.15 7.93
N LEU A 129 -8.56 -0.39 8.69
CA LEU A 129 -7.15 -0.08 8.61
C LEU A 129 -6.44 -1.15 7.77
N LEU A 130 -5.80 -0.73 6.67
CA LEU A 130 -5.00 -1.58 5.82
C LEU A 130 -3.57 -1.04 5.75
N ILE A 131 -2.60 -1.87 6.15
CA ILE A 131 -1.19 -1.52 6.19
C ILE A 131 -0.44 -2.25 5.08
N VAL A 132 0.33 -1.52 4.28
CA VAL A 132 1.20 -2.05 3.22
C VAL A 132 2.65 -1.91 3.64
N TYR A 133 3.42 -3.00 3.60
CA TYR A 133 4.81 -3.01 4.05
C TYR A 133 5.63 -4.16 3.44
N ASP A 134 6.93 -4.07 3.54
CA ASP A 134 7.89 -5.09 3.11
C ASP A 134 7.92 -6.30 4.04
N ASP A 135 8.09 -7.49 3.47
CA ASP A 135 8.18 -8.73 4.24
C ASP A 135 9.34 -9.60 3.78
N LEU A 136 10.22 -9.93 4.73
CA LEU A 136 11.39 -10.77 4.51
C LEU A 136 11.05 -12.25 4.26
N ASP A 137 9.94 -12.72 4.86
CA ASP A 137 9.54 -14.13 4.83
C ASP A 137 8.67 -14.48 3.62
N THR A 138 8.23 -13.48 2.88
CA THR A 138 7.55 -13.66 1.60
C THR A 138 8.60 -13.57 0.48
N PRO A 139 8.61 -14.50 -0.49
CA PRO A 139 9.55 -14.46 -1.60
C PRO A 139 9.51 -13.12 -2.35
N LEU A 140 10.64 -12.74 -2.97
CA LEU A 140 10.76 -11.49 -3.72
C LEU A 140 9.64 -11.37 -4.77
N ALA A 141 8.98 -10.21 -4.78
CA ALA A 141 7.89 -9.85 -5.69
C ALA A 141 6.59 -10.67 -5.51
N GLU A 142 6.49 -11.52 -4.51
CA GLU A 142 5.22 -12.15 -4.13
C GLU A 142 4.46 -11.29 -3.12
N LEU A 143 3.15 -11.47 -3.07
CA LEU A 143 2.27 -10.77 -2.12
C LEU A 143 1.59 -11.74 -1.18
N ARG A 144 1.34 -11.26 0.03
CA ARG A 144 0.51 -11.98 0.98
C ARG A 144 -0.39 -11.02 1.76
N MET A 145 -1.68 -11.23 1.68
CA MET A 145 -2.66 -10.48 2.47
C MET A 145 -3.06 -11.26 3.73
N LYS A 146 -3.24 -10.54 4.83
CA LYS A 146 -3.71 -11.11 6.11
C LYS A 146 -4.64 -10.13 6.82
N MET A 147 -5.65 -10.66 7.52
CA MET A 147 -6.56 -9.86 8.35
C MET A 147 -6.00 -9.60 9.76
N SER A 148 -5.04 -10.39 10.19
CA SER A 148 -4.44 -10.28 11.54
C SER A 148 -3.06 -10.93 11.58
N GLY A 149 -2.34 -10.77 12.68
CA GLY A 149 -1.08 -11.48 12.94
C GLY A 149 -0.07 -10.68 13.77
N SER A 150 1.02 -11.33 14.20
CA SER A 150 2.14 -10.68 14.87
C SER A 150 2.90 -9.74 13.94
N HIS A 151 3.85 -8.97 14.47
CA HIS A 151 4.69 -8.05 13.69
C HIS A 151 5.75 -8.75 12.83
N GLY A 152 6.04 -10.06 13.06
CA GLY A 152 7.03 -10.81 12.27
C GLY A 152 8.44 -10.19 12.25
N GLY A 153 8.83 -9.49 13.31
CA GLY A 153 10.10 -8.74 13.36
C GLY A 153 10.05 -7.33 12.73
N HIS A 154 9.01 -7.00 11.96
CA HIS A 154 8.93 -5.70 11.29
C HIS A 154 8.66 -4.55 12.27
N ASN A 155 9.62 -3.62 12.43
CA ASN A 155 9.57 -2.56 13.44
C ASN A 155 8.40 -1.60 13.27
N GLY A 156 8.00 -1.28 12.03
CA GLY A 156 6.84 -0.43 11.77
C GLY A 156 5.52 -1.08 12.21
N VAL A 157 5.36 -2.36 11.93
CA VAL A 157 4.17 -3.12 12.38
C VAL A 157 4.15 -3.27 13.90
N ARG A 158 5.33 -3.49 14.53
CA ARG A 158 5.45 -3.49 16.00
C ARG A 158 4.96 -2.16 16.57
N SER A 159 5.47 -1.03 16.08
CA SER A 159 5.05 0.29 16.51
C SER A 159 3.54 0.52 16.34
N ILE A 160 2.93 0.03 15.25
CA ILE A 160 1.48 0.12 15.06
C ILE A 160 0.73 -0.69 16.12
N ILE A 161 1.16 -1.91 16.40
CA ILE A 161 0.53 -2.76 17.42
C ILE A 161 0.60 -2.06 18.79
N ASP A 162 1.76 -1.52 19.14
CA ASP A 162 2.00 -0.92 20.45
C ASP A 162 1.29 0.45 20.59
N ASP A 163 1.51 1.36 19.65
CA ASP A 163 1.09 2.76 19.75
C ASP A 163 -0.34 3.02 19.24
N ALA A 164 -0.76 2.35 18.15
CA ALA A 164 -2.01 2.68 17.47
C ALA A 164 -3.16 1.76 17.88
N THR A 165 -2.90 0.46 18.01
CA THR A 165 -3.94 -0.54 18.26
C THR A 165 -3.94 -1.12 19.67
N LYS A 166 -3.10 -0.59 20.57
CA LYS A 166 -3.03 -0.97 22.00
C LYS A 166 -2.85 -2.49 22.19
N GLY A 167 -1.92 -3.08 21.46
CA GLY A 167 -1.61 -4.51 21.51
C GLY A 167 -2.48 -5.39 20.61
N MET A 168 -3.55 -4.86 20.02
CA MET A 168 -4.42 -5.62 19.16
C MET A 168 -3.82 -5.81 17.76
N LYS A 169 -3.98 -7.01 17.21
CA LYS A 169 -3.31 -7.47 15.98
C LYS A 169 -4.27 -7.67 14.81
N ASP A 170 -5.56 -7.36 15.01
CA ASP A 170 -6.67 -7.54 14.08
C ASP A 170 -6.87 -6.31 13.17
N PHE A 171 -5.93 -6.11 12.27
CA PHE A 171 -6.01 -5.14 11.17
C PHE A 171 -5.43 -5.73 9.89
N ALA A 172 -5.97 -5.29 8.75
CA ALA A 172 -5.60 -5.81 7.44
C ALA A 172 -4.17 -5.42 7.03
N ARG A 173 -3.50 -6.31 6.32
CA ARG A 173 -2.12 -6.15 5.88
C ARG A 173 -1.92 -6.67 4.47
N VAL A 174 -1.18 -5.91 3.68
CA VAL A 174 -0.57 -6.35 2.43
C VAL A 174 0.93 -6.42 2.65
N LYS A 175 1.45 -7.62 2.68
CA LYS A 175 2.87 -7.93 2.77
C LYS A 175 3.42 -8.00 1.37
N VAL A 176 4.41 -7.18 1.07
CA VAL A 176 5.12 -7.19 -0.21
C VAL A 176 6.46 -7.89 0.01
N GLY A 177 6.64 -9.02 -0.64
CA GLY A 177 7.83 -9.84 -0.49
C GLY A 177 9.06 -9.16 -1.03
N ILE A 178 10.07 -9.02 -0.16
CA ILE A 178 11.41 -8.54 -0.53
C ILE A 178 12.45 -9.66 -0.44
N GLY A 179 12.03 -10.87 0.02
CA GLY A 179 12.93 -11.98 0.29
C GLY A 179 13.93 -11.69 1.39
N ARG A 180 14.76 -12.67 1.69
CA ARG A 180 15.91 -12.53 2.62
C ARG A 180 17.20 -12.33 1.86
N PRO A 181 18.22 -11.70 2.45
CA PRO A 181 19.53 -11.62 1.84
C PRO A 181 20.06 -13.04 1.53
N LYS A 182 20.67 -13.21 0.36
CA LYS A 182 21.28 -14.49 -0.05
C LYS A 182 22.50 -14.81 0.79
N ASP A 183 23.22 -13.77 1.19
CA ASP A 183 24.36 -13.87 2.09
C ASP A 183 23.87 -13.73 3.54
N SER A 184 24.07 -14.78 4.34
CA SER A 184 23.69 -14.83 5.76
C SER A 184 24.48 -13.87 6.64
N THR A 185 25.59 -13.32 6.15
CA THR A 185 26.40 -12.33 6.86
C THR A 185 25.85 -10.91 6.76
N THR A 186 24.98 -10.64 5.78
CA THR A 186 24.38 -9.33 5.61
C THR A 186 23.34 -9.05 6.72
N PRO A 187 23.56 -8.05 7.57
CA PRO A 187 22.59 -7.70 8.61
C PRO A 187 21.24 -7.29 8.02
N VAL A 188 20.15 -7.75 8.64
CA VAL A 188 18.78 -7.47 8.16
C VAL A 188 18.53 -5.96 8.00
N TYR A 189 19.02 -5.13 8.94
CA TYR A 189 18.80 -3.69 8.87
C TYR A 189 19.50 -3.04 7.66
N GLU A 190 20.66 -3.53 7.24
CA GLU A 190 21.34 -3.06 6.03
C GLU A 190 20.58 -3.49 4.78
N TYR A 191 20.12 -4.75 4.75
CA TYR A 191 19.37 -5.29 3.62
C TYR A 191 18.08 -4.52 3.37
N VAL A 192 17.26 -4.26 4.38
CA VAL A 192 15.99 -3.54 4.19
C VAL A 192 16.20 -2.07 3.81
N LEU A 193 17.32 -1.46 4.23
CA LEU A 193 17.67 -0.09 3.86
C LEU A 193 18.44 0.01 2.54
N SER A 194 18.80 -1.10 1.92
CA SER A 194 19.45 -1.12 0.60
C SER A 194 18.43 -1.04 -0.52
N LYS A 195 18.88 -0.55 -1.69
CA LYS A 195 18.08 -0.51 -2.92
C LYS A 195 18.07 -1.87 -3.61
N PHE A 196 17.05 -2.11 -4.42
CA PHE A 196 17.02 -3.25 -5.32
C PHE A 196 18.09 -3.08 -6.41
N ASN A 197 18.69 -4.19 -6.87
CA ASN A 197 19.41 -4.23 -8.13
C ASN A 197 18.44 -4.10 -9.32
N ASP A 198 18.93 -3.94 -10.53
CA ASP A 198 18.07 -3.68 -11.69
C ASP A 198 17.11 -4.84 -12.00
N GLU A 199 17.54 -6.10 -11.83
CA GLU A 199 16.72 -7.29 -12.04
C GLU A 199 15.59 -7.37 -11.00
N ASP A 200 15.92 -7.22 -9.72
CA ASP A 200 14.95 -7.25 -8.62
C ASP A 200 14.00 -6.04 -8.71
N ALA A 201 14.49 -4.87 -9.11
CA ALA A 201 13.67 -3.67 -9.30
C ALA A 201 12.59 -3.86 -10.37
N ALA A 202 12.92 -4.55 -11.49
CA ALA A 202 11.92 -4.86 -12.52
C ALA A 202 10.80 -5.75 -11.97
N LYS A 203 11.14 -6.81 -11.21
CA LYS A 203 10.15 -7.67 -10.54
C LYS A 203 9.31 -6.91 -9.51
N MET A 204 9.93 -5.98 -8.79
CA MET A 204 9.23 -5.17 -7.78
C MET A 204 8.24 -4.18 -8.39
N ILE A 205 8.48 -3.67 -9.61
CA ILE A 205 7.49 -2.85 -10.32
C ILE A 205 6.20 -3.66 -10.54
N GLU A 206 6.30 -4.92 -10.94
CA GLU A 206 5.16 -5.82 -11.11
C GLU A 206 4.46 -6.09 -9.77
N ALA A 207 5.23 -6.34 -8.71
CA ALA A 207 4.69 -6.56 -7.36
C ALA A 207 3.94 -5.34 -6.82
N VAL A 208 4.48 -4.13 -7.02
CA VAL A 208 3.81 -2.87 -6.63
C VAL A 208 2.50 -2.70 -7.41
N ASN A 209 2.48 -3.01 -8.72
CA ASN A 209 1.26 -2.95 -9.51
C ASN A 209 0.22 -3.98 -9.06
N GLU A 210 0.63 -5.18 -8.71
CA GLU A 210 -0.28 -6.20 -8.19
C GLU A 210 -0.79 -5.84 -6.78
N ALA A 211 0.06 -5.28 -5.90
CA ALA A 211 -0.34 -4.79 -4.59
C ALA A 211 -1.36 -3.65 -4.72
N LYS A 212 -1.09 -2.67 -5.60
CA LYS A 212 -2.04 -1.61 -5.95
C LYS A 212 -3.38 -2.21 -6.38
N LYS A 213 -3.39 -3.16 -7.31
CA LYS A 213 -4.60 -3.83 -7.80
C LYS A 213 -5.37 -4.49 -6.66
N SER A 214 -4.70 -5.30 -5.84
CA SER A 214 -5.32 -5.99 -4.71
C SER A 214 -5.94 -5.03 -3.69
N VAL A 215 -5.27 -3.92 -3.39
CA VAL A 215 -5.81 -2.87 -2.50
C VAL A 215 -7.01 -2.18 -3.14
N THR A 216 -6.92 -1.82 -4.42
CA THR A 216 -8.05 -1.19 -5.13
C THR A 216 -9.27 -2.11 -5.18
N GLU A 217 -9.10 -3.42 -5.37
CA GLU A 217 -10.19 -4.40 -5.30
C GLU A 217 -10.88 -4.42 -3.93
N VAL A 218 -10.10 -4.37 -2.82
CA VAL A 218 -10.68 -4.24 -1.46
C VAL A 218 -11.59 -3.02 -1.36
N LEU A 219 -11.14 -1.89 -1.89
CA LEU A 219 -11.85 -0.61 -1.81
C LEU A 219 -13.08 -0.58 -2.72
N MET A 220 -12.95 -1.09 -3.95
CA MET A 220 -14.02 -1.13 -4.94
C MET A 220 -15.19 -2.01 -4.50
N GLU A 221 -14.89 -3.19 -3.98
CA GLU A 221 -15.86 -4.18 -3.56
C GLU A 221 -16.28 -3.99 -2.09
N ASN A 222 -15.56 -3.16 -1.35
CA ASN A 222 -15.69 -3.02 0.10
C ASN A 222 -15.64 -4.39 0.83
N ASN A 223 -14.89 -5.34 0.26
CA ASN A 223 -14.79 -6.73 0.70
C ASN A 223 -13.33 -7.19 0.78
N LEU A 224 -12.79 -7.17 1.99
CA LEU A 224 -11.42 -7.58 2.25
C LEU A 224 -11.22 -9.10 2.08
N SER A 225 -12.20 -9.92 2.45
CA SER A 225 -12.07 -11.39 2.45
C SER A 225 -11.89 -11.95 1.04
N ASP A 226 -12.69 -11.51 0.10
CA ASP A 226 -12.65 -11.99 -1.28
C ASP A 226 -11.40 -11.49 -2.01
N ALA A 227 -11.06 -10.20 -1.85
CA ALA A 227 -9.83 -9.65 -2.41
C ALA A 227 -8.58 -10.36 -1.85
N MET A 228 -8.55 -10.65 -0.54
CA MET A 228 -7.48 -11.41 0.09
C MET A 228 -7.37 -12.83 -0.48
N THR A 229 -8.48 -13.52 -0.69
CA THR A 229 -8.51 -14.88 -1.25
C THR A 229 -7.94 -14.86 -2.68
N ARG A 230 -8.35 -13.91 -3.51
CA ARG A 230 -7.83 -13.75 -4.88
C ARG A 230 -6.34 -13.43 -4.89
N CYS A 231 -5.90 -12.48 -4.07
CA CYS A 231 -4.49 -12.12 -3.95
C CYS A 231 -3.64 -13.33 -3.55
N ASN A 232 -3.99 -13.99 -2.44
CA ASN A 232 -3.22 -15.11 -1.91
C ASN A 232 -3.21 -16.33 -2.83
N SER A 233 -4.27 -16.58 -3.60
CA SER A 233 -4.33 -17.71 -4.53
C SER A 233 -3.33 -17.60 -5.68
N LYS A 234 -2.99 -16.40 -6.13
CA LYS A 234 -2.00 -16.16 -7.18
C LYS A 234 -0.60 -16.58 -6.75
N PHE A 235 -0.28 -16.42 -5.47
CA PHE A 235 1.03 -16.69 -4.88
C PHE A 235 1.03 -17.97 -4.05
N ALA A 236 -0.02 -18.79 -4.15
CA ALA A 236 -0.05 -20.10 -3.51
C ALA A 236 0.97 -21.04 -4.16
N PRO A 237 1.74 -21.82 -3.39
CA PRO A 237 2.63 -22.80 -3.96
C PRO A 237 1.84 -23.77 -4.85
N LYS A 238 2.28 -23.94 -6.10
CA LYS A 238 1.66 -24.90 -7.01
C LYS A 238 1.76 -26.29 -6.37
N LYS A 239 0.62 -26.93 -6.12
CA LYS A 239 0.58 -28.31 -5.60
C LYS A 239 1.30 -29.20 -6.62
N VAL A 240 2.50 -29.63 -6.31
CA VAL A 240 3.19 -30.69 -7.07
C VAL A 240 2.35 -31.96 -6.88
N LYS A 241 1.73 -32.46 -7.96
CA LYS A 241 1.06 -33.75 -7.92
C LYS A 241 2.09 -34.80 -7.52
N ALA A 242 1.89 -35.44 -6.39
CA ALA A 242 2.73 -36.56 -5.99
C ALA A 242 2.77 -37.59 -7.16
N PRO A 243 3.95 -38.13 -7.50
CA PRO A 243 4.03 -39.16 -8.53
C PRO A 243 3.09 -40.30 -8.16
N LYS A 244 2.23 -40.73 -9.10
CA LYS A 244 1.39 -41.90 -8.90
C LYS A 244 2.29 -43.09 -8.59
N ARG A 245 2.09 -43.71 -7.41
CA ARG A 245 2.80 -44.96 -7.08
C ARG A 245 2.52 -45.96 -8.20
N PRO A 246 3.55 -46.61 -8.75
CA PRO A 246 3.34 -47.69 -9.71
C PRO A 246 2.43 -48.72 -9.05
N LYS A 247 1.40 -49.16 -9.79
CA LYS A 247 0.61 -50.31 -9.39
C LYS A 247 1.51 -51.54 -9.51
N ILE A 248 1.77 -52.25 -8.42
CA ILE A 248 2.40 -53.56 -8.38
C ILE A 248 1.35 -54.57 -8.80
#